data_7f54526d6b8dc4dd27ca6ac7d1bd4512
#
_entry.id   7f54526d6b8dc4dd27ca6ac7d1bd4512
#
_cell.length_a   1.000
_cell.length_b   1.000
_cell.length_c   1.000
_cell.angle_alpha   90.00
_cell.angle_beta   90.00
_cell.angle_gamma   90.00
#
_symmetry.space_group_name_H-M   'P 1'
#
loop_
_entity.id
_entity.type
_entity.pdbx_description
1 polymer ?
#
loop_
_entity_poly.entity_id
_entity_poly.type
_entity_poly.pdbx_seq_one_letter_code
_entity_poly.pdbx_strand_id
1 'polypeptide(L)'
;MAIVEKSVLIGHSAAKMYAMVADVDAYPQFLPWCCGTEVRQIDAHKAAATLHVNYHGLRLHFTTENQMDAGALIDMKLVNGPFKHLDGFWRFIPLAEQACKIEFRLSYELSGKLVEKLAGPVFNHIANTFVEVFVKRATALYGPG
;
A
#
# COMPACT_ATOMS: atom_id res chain seq x y z
N MET A 1 -16.18 -9.51 4.53
CA MET A 1 -14.97 -9.19 3.72
C MET A 1 -15.10 -7.79 3.16
N ALA A 2 -14.06 -7.00 3.29
CA ALA A 2 -14.04 -5.64 2.76
C ALA A 2 -13.22 -5.59 1.48
N ILE A 3 -13.67 -4.81 0.51
CA ILE A 3 -12.96 -4.57 -0.74
C ILE A 3 -12.86 -3.06 -0.95
N VAL A 4 -11.64 -2.58 -1.15
CA VAL A 4 -11.36 -1.19 -1.50
C VAL A 4 -10.81 -1.16 -2.91
N GLU A 5 -11.43 -0.38 -3.77
CA GLU A 5 -10.96 -0.18 -5.15
C GLU A 5 -10.85 1.32 -5.41
N LYS A 6 -9.68 1.75 -5.86
CA LYS A 6 -9.39 3.14 -6.18
C LYS A 6 -8.68 3.22 -7.51
N SER A 7 -8.92 4.30 -8.22
CA SER A 7 -8.25 4.57 -9.48
C SER A 7 -8.02 6.07 -9.58
N VAL A 8 -6.87 6.46 -10.11
CA VAL A 8 -6.52 7.88 -10.26
C VAL A 8 -5.68 8.09 -11.52
N LEU A 9 -5.90 9.21 -12.18
CA LEU A 9 -5.05 9.68 -13.28
C LEU A 9 -4.08 10.71 -12.70
N ILE A 10 -2.80 10.58 -13.00
CA ILE A 10 -1.79 11.47 -12.45
C ILE A 10 -0.76 11.86 -13.51
N GLY A 11 -0.32 13.12 -13.47
CA GLY A 11 0.66 13.68 -14.41
C GLY A 11 2.10 13.38 -14.02
N HIS A 12 2.38 12.14 -13.67
CA HIS A 12 3.71 11.59 -13.41
C HIS A 12 3.82 10.24 -14.11
N SER A 13 5.03 9.85 -14.50
CA SER A 13 5.24 8.59 -15.22
C SER A 13 4.88 7.38 -14.35
N ALA A 14 4.48 6.29 -14.99
CA ALA A 14 4.24 5.02 -14.30
C ALA A 14 5.48 4.56 -13.54
N ALA A 15 6.66 4.73 -14.11
CA ALA A 15 7.93 4.34 -13.47
C ALA A 15 8.17 5.12 -12.17
N LYS A 16 7.92 6.42 -12.16
CA LYS A 16 8.08 7.24 -10.94
C LYS A 16 7.10 6.84 -9.86
N MET A 17 5.84 6.64 -10.21
CA MET A 17 4.82 6.25 -9.25
C MET A 17 5.08 4.85 -8.70
N TYR A 18 5.46 3.92 -9.54
CA TYR A 18 5.85 2.58 -9.12
C TYR A 18 7.01 2.65 -8.11
N ALA A 19 8.08 3.37 -8.45
CA ALA A 19 9.26 3.47 -7.59
C ALA A 19 8.91 4.03 -6.21
N MET A 20 8.01 5.01 -6.15
CA MET A 20 7.56 5.60 -4.90
C MET A 20 6.77 4.61 -4.04
N VAL A 21 5.85 3.86 -4.64
CA VAL A 21 5.05 2.85 -3.93
C VAL A 21 5.91 1.66 -3.52
N ALA A 22 6.88 1.28 -4.35
CA ALA A 22 7.79 0.17 -4.05
C ALA A 22 8.79 0.49 -2.92
N ASP A 23 9.03 1.77 -2.64
CA ASP A 23 9.96 2.21 -1.60
C ASP A 23 9.31 2.16 -0.21
N VAL A 24 9.11 0.96 0.30
CA VAL A 24 8.45 0.71 1.58
C VAL A 24 9.21 1.33 2.75
N ASP A 25 10.53 1.40 2.67
CA ASP A 25 11.36 2.00 3.74
C ASP A 25 11.04 3.48 3.98
N ALA A 26 10.50 4.17 2.99
CA ALA A 26 10.15 5.58 3.11
C ALA A 26 8.75 5.81 3.72
N TYR A 27 7.93 4.78 3.85
CA TYR A 27 6.53 4.92 4.31
C TYR A 27 6.38 5.67 5.64
N PRO A 28 7.22 5.46 6.66
CA PRO A 28 7.08 6.21 7.90
C PRO A 28 7.24 7.73 7.75
N GLN A 29 7.85 8.18 6.66
CA GLN A 29 8.07 9.62 6.43
C GLN A 29 6.78 10.36 6.05
N PHE A 30 5.77 9.67 5.52
CA PHE A 30 4.57 10.35 5.02
C PHE A 30 3.25 9.66 5.34
N LEU A 31 3.26 8.42 5.80
CA LEU A 31 2.04 7.73 6.24
C LEU A 31 1.90 7.95 7.76
N PRO A 32 0.90 8.73 8.21
CA PRO A 32 0.81 9.12 9.62
C PRO A 32 0.65 7.95 10.59
N TRP A 33 0.08 6.85 10.11
CA TRP A 33 -0.16 5.65 10.91
C TRP A 33 0.99 4.65 10.86
N CYS A 34 1.96 4.85 9.99
CA CYS A 34 3.08 3.91 9.80
C CYS A 34 4.26 4.36 10.66
N CYS A 35 4.58 3.59 11.72
CA CYS A 35 5.65 3.93 12.63
C CYS A 35 6.96 3.17 12.35
N GLY A 36 6.94 2.22 11.43
CA GLY A 36 8.14 1.48 11.04
C GLY A 36 7.84 0.47 9.95
N THR A 37 8.87 0.04 9.26
CA THR A 37 8.78 -0.97 8.21
C THR A 37 9.98 -1.89 8.25
N GLU A 38 9.80 -3.11 7.72
CA GLU A 38 10.89 -4.06 7.52
C GLU A 38 10.70 -4.68 6.14
N VAL A 39 11.77 -4.75 5.38
CA VAL A 39 11.74 -5.32 4.03
C VAL A 39 12.79 -6.41 3.93
N ARG A 40 12.38 -7.58 3.44
CA ARG A 40 13.28 -8.69 3.17
C ARG A 40 13.15 -9.10 1.71
N GLN A 41 14.22 -8.90 0.95
CA GLN A 41 14.24 -9.33 -0.45
C GLN A 41 14.29 -10.86 -0.50
N ILE A 42 13.38 -11.47 -1.26
CA ILE A 42 13.29 -12.92 -1.40
C ILE A 42 14.02 -13.37 -2.67
N ASP A 43 13.70 -12.72 -3.80
CA ASP A 43 14.37 -12.95 -5.07
C ASP A 43 14.31 -11.66 -5.92
N ALA A 44 14.65 -11.75 -7.19
CA ALA A 44 14.69 -10.57 -8.07
C ALA A 44 13.32 -9.88 -8.22
N HIS A 45 12.22 -10.61 -8.00
CA HIS A 45 10.85 -10.12 -8.23
C HIS A 45 9.96 -10.18 -7.00
N LYS A 46 10.44 -10.66 -5.87
CA LYS A 46 9.65 -10.81 -4.66
C LYS A 46 10.34 -10.21 -3.44
N ALA A 47 9.54 -9.57 -2.61
CA ALA A 47 9.99 -9.09 -1.31
C ALA A 47 8.89 -9.30 -0.27
N ALA A 48 9.27 -9.54 0.97
CA ALA A 48 8.36 -9.52 2.10
C ALA A 48 8.46 -8.16 2.77
N ALA A 49 7.32 -7.51 2.95
CA ALA A 49 7.26 -6.19 3.57
C ALA A 49 6.38 -6.25 4.82
N THR A 50 6.91 -5.76 5.93
CA THR A 50 6.17 -5.63 7.18
C THR A 50 5.90 -4.16 7.46
N LEU A 51 4.65 -3.84 7.73
CA LEU A 51 4.24 -2.49 8.14
C LEU A 51 3.83 -2.51 9.60
N HIS A 52 4.40 -1.59 10.38
CA HIS A 52 4.03 -1.40 11.78
C HIS A 52 3.07 -0.21 11.87
N VAL A 53 1.90 -0.46 12.44
CA VAL A 53 0.82 0.51 12.55
C VAL A 53 0.73 1.00 13.99
N ASN A 54 0.64 2.31 14.16
CA ASN A 54 0.30 2.94 15.44
C ASN A 54 -0.67 4.08 15.13
N TYR A 55 -1.92 3.91 15.51
CA TYR A 55 -2.97 4.87 15.22
C TYR A 55 -3.91 4.97 16.40
N HIS A 56 -3.98 6.15 17.03
CA HIS A 56 -4.80 6.41 18.21
C HIS A 56 -4.60 5.36 19.31
N GLY A 57 -3.34 4.96 19.54
CA GLY A 57 -2.98 3.98 20.56
C GLY A 57 -3.14 2.52 20.13
N LEU A 58 -3.79 2.25 19.01
CA LEU A 58 -3.87 0.89 18.47
C LEU A 58 -2.55 0.56 17.78
N ARG A 59 -1.94 -0.54 18.19
CA ARG A 59 -0.69 -1.04 17.60
C ARG A 59 -0.92 -2.40 17.01
N LEU A 60 -0.52 -2.55 15.74
CA LEU A 60 -0.51 -3.84 15.06
C LEU A 60 0.57 -3.85 14.00
N HIS A 61 0.87 -5.02 13.48
CA HIS A 61 1.75 -5.13 12.33
C HIS A 61 1.23 -6.25 11.42
N PHE A 62 1.58 -6.17 10.17
CA PHE A 62 1.26 -7.21 9.21
C PHE A 62 2.33 -7.29 8.14
N THR A 63 2.50 -8.48 7.59
CA THR A 63 3.51 -8.76 6.57
C THR A 63 2.82 -9.29 5.32
N THR A 64 3.20 -8.74 4.18
CA THR A 64 2.77 -9.24 2.88
C THR A 64 3.97 -9.69 2.07
N GLU A 65 3.76 -10.69 1.22
CA GLU A 65 4.70 -11.05 0.18
C GLU A 65 4.29 -10.33 -1.09
N ASN A 66 5.18 -9.50 -1.59
CA ASN A 66 4.91 -8.63 -2.74
C ASN A 66 5.64 -9.16 -3.96
N GLN A 67 4.87 -9.54 -4.98
CA GLN A 67 5.42 -9.89 -6.28
C GLN A 67 5.46 -8.62 -7.13
N MET A 68 6.62 -8.31 -7.67
CA MET A 68 6.89 -7.01 -8.29
C MET A 68 7.25 -7.17 -9.76
N ASP A 69 6.49 -6.50 -10.62
CA ASP A 69 6.76 -6.37 -12.03
C ASP A 69 7.13 -4.91 -12.25
N ALA A 70 8.42 -4.64 -12.43
CA ALA A 70 8.99 -3.30 -12.38
C ALA A 70 8.28 -2.30 -13.28
N GLY A 71 7.81 -1.20 -12.68
CA GLY A 71 7.12 -0.13 -13.39
C GLY A 71 5.66 -0.40 -13.70
N ALA A 72 5.13 -1.60 -13.42
CA ALA A 72 3.79 -1.98 -13.86
C ALA A 72 2.87 -2.50 -12.75
N LEU A 73 3.38 -3.35 -11.85
CA LEU A 73 2.51 -4.09 -10.93
C LEU A 73 3.22 -4.42 -9.63
N ILE A 74 2.50 -4.27 -8.53
CA ILE A 74 2.88 -4.83 -7.23
C ILE A 74 1.69 -5.64 -6.74
N ASP A 75 1.85 -6.96 -6.64
CA ASP A 75 0.82 -7.89 -6.20
C ASP A 75 1.13 -8.34 -4.77
N MET A 76 0.18 -8.16 -3.86
CA MET A 76 0.40 -8.34 -2.42
C MET A 76 -0.46 -9.47 -1.89
N LYS A 77 0.17 -10.34 -1.09
CA LYS A 77 -0.53 -11.43 -0.39
C LYS A 77 -0.08 -11.51 1.05
N LEU A 78 -1.03 -11.79 1.94
CA LEU A 78 -0.77 -11.92 3.36
C LEU A 78 0.20 -13.04 3.67
N VAL A 79 1.20 -12.73 4.50
CA VAL A 79 2.08 -13.74 5.13
C VAL A 79 1.67 -13.92 6.59
N ASN A 80 1.56 -12.83 7.34
CA ASN A 80 1.03 -12.87 8.71
C ASN A 80 0.45 -11.51 9.11
N GLY A 81 -0.37 -11.52 10.14
CA GLY A 81 -1.05 -10.34 10.64
C GLY A 81 -2.42 -10.68 11.21
N PRO A 82 -3.16 -9.69 11.71
CA PRO A 82 -4.45 -9.90 12.33
C PRO A 82 -5.59 -10.07 11.32
N PHE A 83 -5.35 -10.84 10.25
CA PHE A 83 -6.29 -11.04 9.15
C PHE A 83 -6.53 -12.51 8.91
N LYS A 84 -7.75 -12.88 8.53
CA LYS A 84 -8.05 -14.16 7.91
C LYS A 84 -7.63 -14.16 6.46
N HIS A 85 -7.71 -12.99 5.82
CA HIS A 85 -7.46 -12.82 4.41
C HIS A 85 -7.00 -11.39 4.17
N LEU A 86 -6.01 -11.22 3.33
CA LEU A 86 -5.60 -9.94 2.79
C LEU A 86 -4.83 -10.17 1.50
N ASP A 87 -5.33 -9.63 0.41
CA ASP A 87 -4.60 -9.58 -0.84
C ASP A 87 -4.99 -8.32 -1.62
N GLY A 88 -4.15 -7.93 -2.54
CA GLY A 88 -4.41 -6.76 -3.34
C GLY A 88 -3.31 -6.50 -4.36
N PHE A 89 -3.46 -5.41 -5.07
CA PHE A 89 -2.46 -5.01 -6.06
C PHE A 89 -2.46 -3.50 -6.26
N TRP A 90 -1.32 -3.03 -6.75
CA TRP A 90 -1.13 -1.73 -7.37
C TRP A 90 -0.79 -1.97 -8.83
N ARG A 91 -1.51 -1.33 -9.73
CA ARG A 91 -1.22 -1.40 -11.18
C ARG A 91 -0.95 0.00 -11.70
N PHE A 92 0.12 0.14 -12.45
CA PHE A 92 0.58 1.42 -13.00
C PHE A 92 0.52 1.33 -14.52
N ILE A 93 -0.44 2.02 -15.13
CA ILE A 93 -0.72 1.93 -16.56
C ILE A 93 -0.21 3.22 -17.23
N PRO A 94 0.84 3.15 -18.06
CA PRO A 94 1.34 4.34 -18.74
C PRO A 94 0.31 4.85 -19.74
N LEU A 95 0.03 6.15 -19.68
CA LEU A 95 -0.87 6.85 -20.61
C LEU A 95 -0.08 7.75 -21.55
N ALA A 96 1.03 8.28 -21.06
CA ALA A 96 1.95 9.13 -21.78
C ALA A 96 3.30 9.06 -21.07
N GLU A 97 4.31 9.71 -21.62
CA GLU A 97 5.64 9.73 -21.02
C GLU A 97 5.64 10.27 -19.58
N GLN A 98 4.79 11.26 -19.30
CA GLN A 98 4.67 11.92 -18.00
C GLN A 98 3.27 11.78 -17.42
N ALA A 99 2.57 10.69 -17.69
CA ALA A 99 1.24 10.46 -17.15
C ALA A 99 0.95 8.98 -17.03
N CYS A 100 0.22 8.60 -15.98
CA CYS A 100 -0.23 7.22 -15.81
C CYS A 100 -1.59 7.15 -15.12
N LYS A 101 -2.21 5.97 -15.23
CA LYS A 101 -3.36 5.59 -14.43
C LYS A 101 -2.89 4.63 -13.36
N ILE A 102 -3.24 4.91 -12.11
CA ILE A 102 -2.98 4.01 -10.99
C ILE A 102 -4.28 3.32 -10.65
N GLU A 103 -4.24 1.99 -10.58
CA GLU A 103 -5.33 1.19 -10.06
C GLU A 103 -4.86 0.48 -8.79
N PHE A 104 -5.67 0.54 -7.74
CA PHE A 104 -5.41 -0.09 -6.46
C PHE A 104 -6.62 -0.91 -6.05
N ARG A 105 -6.38 -2.14 -5.64
CA ARG A 105 -7.42 -2.98 -5.06
C ARG A 105 -6.87 -3.66 -3.82
N LEU A 106 -7.66 -3.69 -2.75
CA LEU A 106 -7.34 -4.41 -1.53
C LEU A 106 -8.58 -5.13 -1.05
N SER A 107 -8.45 -6.45 -0.85
CA SER A 107 -9.48 -7.29 -0.30
C SER A 107 -8.98 -7.84 1.02
N TYR A 108 -9.76 -7.68 2.10
CA TYR A 108 -9.30 -8.12 3.41
C TYR A 108 -10.45 -8.51 4.33
N GLU A 109 -10.12 -9.35 5.31
CA GLU A 109 -11.00 -9.71 6.41
C GLU A 109 -10.15 -9.86 7.66
N LEU A 110 -10.56 -9.19 8.73
CA LEU A 110 -9.85 -9.26 10.02
C LEU A 110 -10.17 -10.58 10.72
N SER A 111 -9.25 -11.04 11.58
CA SER A 111 -9.36 -12.34 12.23
C SER A 111 -10.15 -12.24 13.54
N GLY A 112 -11.45 -12.52 13.47
CA GLY A 112 -12.33 -12.60 14.63
C GLY A 112 -13.04 -11.29 14.94
N LYS A 113 -14.12 -11.41 15.72
CA LYS A 113 -15.02 -10.30 16.02
C LYS A 113 -14.38 -9.21 16.86
N LEU A 114 -13.55 -9.59 17.82
CA LEU A 114 -12.90 -8.63 18.70
C LEU A 114 -11.88 -7.79 17.93
N VAL A 115 -11.06 -8.43 17.10
CA VAL A 115 -10.08 -7.74 16.26
C VAL A 115 -10.80 -6.81 15.27
N GLU A 116 -11.87 -7.28 14.66
CA GLU A 116 -12.67 -6.46 13.73
C GLU A 116 -13.25 -5.23 14.42
N LYS A 117 -13.75 -5.38 15.66
CA LYS A 117 -14.31 -4.28 16.42
C LYS A 117 -13.25 -3.22 16.76
N LEU A 118 -12.05 -3.64 17.16
CA LEU A 118 -10.98 -2.75 17.58
C LEU A 118 -10.18 -2.16 16.42
N ALA A 119 -9.81 -3.01 15.46
CA ALA A 119 -8.92 -2.63 14.37
C ALA A 119 -9.65 -2.32 13.06
N GLY A 120 -10.90 -2.78 12.90
CA GLY A 120 -11.67 -2.59 11.68
C GLY A 120 -11.80 -1.13 11.24
N PRO A 121 -12.28 -0.23 12.11
CA PRO A 121 -12.39 1.19 11.72
C PRO A 121 -11.06 1.82 11.35
N VAL A 122 -9.99 1.47 12.05
CA VAL A 122 -8.63 1.98 11.77
C VAL A 122 -8.14 1.48 10.42
N PHE A 123 -8.22 0.18 10.20
CA PHE A 123 -7.74 -0.40 8.95
C PHE A 123 -8.57 0.03 7.74
N ASN A 124 -9.86 0.19 7.94
CA ASN A 124 -10.76 0.70 6.89
C ASN A 124 -10.37 2.14 6.50
N HIS A 125 -10.06 2.98 7.47
CA HIS A 125 -9.57 4.34 7.22
C HIS A 125 -8.24 4.31 6.44
N ILE A 126 -7.29 3.48 6.88
CA ILE A 126 -6.00 3.31 6.20
C ILE A 126 -6.22 2.90 4.74
N ALA A 127 -6.99 1.85 4.50
CA ALA A 127 -7.21 1.31 3.17
C ALA A 127 -7.91 2.32 2.24
N ASN A 128 -8.88 3.07 2.75
CA ASN A 128 -9.62 4.03 1.95
C ASN A 128 -8.86 5.31 1.65
N THR A 129 -7.86 5.68 2.45
CA THR A 129 -7.05 6.89 2.23
C THR A 129 -5.69 6.62 1.62
N PHE A 130 -5.34 5.37 1.42
CA PHE A 130 -3.99 4.96 1.04
C PHE A 130 -3.52 5.59 -0.26
N VAL A 131 -4.29 5.48 -1.33
CA VAL A 131 -3.93 6.05 -2.65
C VAL A 131 -3.81 7.56 -2.57
N GLU A 132 -4.72 8.22 -1.87
CA GLU A 132 -4.73 9.67 -1.72
C GLU A 132 -3.43 10.19 -1.06
N VAL A 133 -2.94 9.49 -0.05
CA VAL A 133 -1.69 9.87 0.63
C VAL A 133 -0.50 9.73 -0.32
N PHE A 134 -0.47 8.68 -1.15
CA PHE A 134 0.58 8.51 -2.15
C PHE A 134 0.53 9.60 -3.22
N VAL A 135 -0.65 10.01 -3.64
CA VAL A 135 -0.79 11.13 -4.59
C VAL A 135 -0.22 12.43 -4.00
N LYS A 136 -0.51 12.71 -2.74
CA LYS A 136 0.06 13.87 -2.03
C LYS A 136 1.58 13.77 -1.92
N ARG A 137 2.09 12.58 -1.64
CA ARG A 137 3.55 12.34 -1.58
C ARG A 137 4.20 12.60 -2.93
N ALA A 138 3.57 12.17 -4.03
CA ALA A 138 4.07 12.41 -5.37
C ALA A 138 4.19 13.91 -5.66
N THR A 139 3.19 14.69 -5.26
CA THR A 139 3.25 16.16 -5.40
C THR A 139 4.42 16.76 -4.61
N ALA A 140 4.65 16.26 -3.39
CA ALA A 140 5.75 16.72 -2.56
C ALA A 140 7.13 16.38 -3.14
N LEU A 141 7.28 15.21 -3.77
CA LEU A 141 8.56 14.73 -4.31
C LEU A 141 8.84 15.23 -5.73
N TYR A 142 7.81 15.26 -6.57
CA TYR A 142 7.96 15.47 -8.01
C TYR A 142 7.27 16.73 -8.52
N GLY A 143 6.55 17.45 -7.65
CA GLY A 143 5.77 18.61 -8.05
C GLY A 143 4.36 18.25 -8.50
N PRO A 144 3.53 19.27 -8.80
CA PRO A 144 2.17 19.03 -9.28
C PRO A 144 2.19 18.30 -10.62
N GLY A 145 1.28 17.35 -10.75
CA GLY A 145 1.18 16.54 -11.97
C GLY A 145 -0.23 16.34 -12.46
#